data_658a540545c704a9d21aecdef4856946
#
_entry.id   658a540545c704a9d21aecdef4856946
#
_cell.length_a   1.000
_cell.length_b   1.000
_cell.length_c   1.000
_cell.angle_alpha   90.00
_cell.angle_beta   90.00
_cell.angle_gamma   90.00
#
_symmetry.space_group_name_H-M   'P 1'
#
loop_
_entity.id
_entity.type
_entity.pdbx_description
1 polymer ?
#
loop_
_entity_poly.entity_id
_entity_poly.type
_entity_poly.pdbx_seq_one_letter_code
_entity_poly.pdbx_strand_id
1 'polypeptide(L)'
;MTEHPPSSPEHREVIAAEEAAVERETLLEFPCRFPLKIMGPATVAFEAAMRDLVHEVLGERANTVWQVRPSAKGNFIGLTVTFTAEHRAELDTLYRAITAHPDVKMCL
;
A
#
# COMPACT_ATOMS: atom_id res chain seq x y z
N MET A 1 -0.52 0.41 -36.25
CA MET A 1 -0.27 0.14 -35.87
C MET A 1 0.00 0.28 -35.13
N THR A 2 0.10 0.25 -34.86
CA THR A 2 0.54 0.23 -34.21
C THR A 2 1.03 -0.02 -33.53
N GLU A 3 1.18 -0.13 -33.29
CA GLU A 3 1.61 -0.39 -32.67
C GLU A 3 2.33 -0.24 -32.14
N HIS A 4 2.76 -0.22 -31.67
CA HIS A 4 3.55 -0.27 -31.07
C HIS A 4 4.13 -0.83 -30.47
N PRO A 5 4.50 -1.03 -30.27
CA PRO A 5 5.02 -1.69 -29.54
C PRO A 5 6.11 -1.76 -29.07
N PRO A 6 6.53 -1.99 -28.53
CA PRO A 6 7.57 -2.04 -27.86
C PRO A 6 8.42 -2.96 -27.82
N SER A 7 9.19 -2.98 -27.48
CA SER A 7 10.26 -3.20 -27.82
C SER A 7 11.11 -4.12 -27.01
N SER A 8 11.86 -3.75 -26.03
CA SER A 8 12.68 -4.66 -25.29
C SER A 8 11.89 -5.28 -24.13
N PRO A 9 12.24 -6.52 -23.70
CA PRO A 9 11.56 -7.12 -22.58
C PRO A 9 11.66 -6.32 -21.29
N GLU A 10 12.81 -5.69 -21.07
CA GLU A 10 12.97 -4.89 -19.86
C GLU A 10 12.04 -3.72 -19.85
N HIS A 11 11.94 -3.04 -21.00
CA HIS A 11 11.05 -1.91 -21.12
C HIS A 11 9.61 -2.34 -20.93
N ARG A 12 9.28 -3.51 -21.48
CA ARG A 12 7.92 -4.03 -21.37
C ARG A 12 7.57 -4.36 -19.93
N GLU A 13 8.52 -4.90 -19.18
CA GLU A 13 8.26 -5.23 -17.80
C GLU A 13 7.97 -3.99 -16.95
N VAL A 14 8.74 -2.93 -17.18
CA VAL A 14 8.54 -1.69 -16.44
C VAL A 14 7.18 -1.11 -16.77
N ILE A 15 6.84 -1.08 -18.05
CA ILE A 15 5.56 -0.55 -18.49
C ILE A 15 4.42 -1.40 -17.91
N ALA A 16 4.57 -2.71 -17.93
CA ALA A 16 3.52 -3.58 -17.42
C ALA A 16 3.25 -3.34 -15.94
N ALA A 17 4.31 -3.13 -15.15
CA ALA A 17 4.13 -2.86 -13.74
C ALA A 17 3.40 -1.54 -13.52
N GLU A 18 3.75 -0.52 -14.28
CA GLU A 18 3.09 0.77 -14.18
C GLU A 18 1.65 0.69 -14.64
N GLU A 19 1.41 -0.03 -15.71
CA GLU A 19 0.06 -0.20 -16.22
C GLU A 19 -0.81 -0.97 -15.24
N ALA A 20 -0.25 -1.99 -14.60
CA ALA A 20 -1.00 -2.75 -13.63
C ALA A 20 -1.40 -1.88 -12.44
N ALA A 21 -0.50 -1.02 -11.98
CA ALA A 21 -0.81 -0.11 -10.89
C ALA A 21 -1.89 0.88 -11.28
N VAL A 22 -1.80 1.44 -12.48
CA VAL A 22 -2.79 2.38 -12.96
C VAL A 22 -4.14 1.70 -13.14
N GLU A 23 -4.14 0.48 -13.67
CA GLU A 23 -5.39 -0.26 -13.85
C GLU A 23 -6.07 -0.53 -12.52
N ARG A 24 -5.30 -0.91 -11.50
CA ARG A 24 -5.88 -1.15 -10.19
C ARG A 24 -6.57 0.11 -9.69
N GLU A 25 -5.93 1.26 -9.83
CA GLU A 25 -6.49 2.51 -9.36
C GLU A 25 -7.74 2.90 -10.13
N THR A 26 -7.72 2.72 -11.46
CA THR A 26 -8.85 3.14 -12.26
C THR A 26 -10.05 2.21 -12.14
N LEU A 27 -9.80 0.92 -11.81
CA LEU A 27 -10.88 -0.03 -11.67
C LEU A 27 -11.53 -0.01 -10.29
N LEU A 28 -10.94 0.70 -9.34
CA LEU A 28 -11.51 0.79 -8.01
C LEU A 28 -12.76 1.67 -8.03
N GLU A 29 -13.81 1.16 -7.42
CA GLU A 29 -15.03 1.94 -7.21
C GLU A 29 -15.12 2.29 -5.74
N PHE A 30 -15.37 3.54 -5.46
CA PHE A 30 -15.42 4.02 -4.09
C PHE A 30 -16.85 4.28 -3.65
N PRO A 31 -17.16 3.98 -2.41
CA PRO A 31 -16.27 3.44 -1.38
C PRO A 31 -15.97 1.97 -1.61
N CYS A 32 -14.79 1.52 -1.17
CA CYS A 32 -14.42 0.11 -1.32
C CYS A 32 -13.53 -0.34 -0.18
N ARG A 33 -13.55 -1.65 0.10
CA ARG A 33 -12.64 -2.24 1.08
C ARG A 33 -11.28 -2.37 0.42
N PHE A 34 -10.26 -1.87 1.11
CA PHE A 34 -8.92 -1.85 0.55
C PHE A 34 -7.92 -2.41 1.57
N PRO A 35 -7.20 -3.49 1.20
CA PRO A 35 -6.14 -4.01 2.06
C PRO A 35 -4.81 -3.36 1.67
N LEU A 36 -4.19 -2.68 2.62
CA LEU A 36 -2.89 -2.06 2.40
C LEU A 36 -1.86 -2.83 3.20
N LYS A 37 -0.80 -3.27 2.52
CA LYS A 37 0.24 -4.09 3.15
C LYS A 37 1.50 -3.27 3.34
N ILE A 38 2.01 -3.27 4.56
CA ILE A 38 3.19 -2.50 4.93
C ILE A 38 4.19 -3.44 5.57
N MET A 39 5.46 -3.32 5.17
CA MET A 39 6.51 -4.13 5.75
C MET A 39 7.60 -3.24 6.32
N GLY A 40 8.04 -3.56 7.53
CA GLY A 40 9.12 -2.82 8.18
C GLY A 40 9.70 -3.64 9.32
N PRO A 41 10.51 -2.99 10.18
CA PRO A 41 11.15 -3.69 11.29
C PRO A 41 10.14 -4.20 12.31
N ALA A 42 10.47 -5.35 12.91
CA ALA A 42 9.56 -5.98 13.87
C ALA A 42 9.72 -5.33 15.24
N THR A 43 9.29 -4.09 15.37
CA THR A 43 9.37 -3.35 16.64
C THR A 43 8.01 -2.79 16.99
N VAL A 44 7.80 -2.64 18.30
CA VAL A 44 6.57 -2.02 18.78
C VAL A 44 6.46 -0.59 18.27
N ALA A 45 7.61 0.10 18.21
CA ALA A 45 7.62 1.49 17.74
C ALA A 45 7.16 1.60 16.29
N PHE A 46 7.59 0.67 15.44
CA PHE A 46 7.17 0.71 14.04
C PHE A 46 5.68 0.45 13.91
N GLU A 47 5.18 -0.55 14.61
CA GLU A 47 3.76 -0.87 14.54
C GLU A 47 2.93 0.32 15.04
N ALA A 48 3.33 0.92 16.15
CA ALA A 48 2.61 2.07 16.69
C ALA A 48 2.65 3.25 15.71
N ALA A 49 3.80 3.49 15.07
CA ALA A 49 3.92 4.57 14.12
C ALA A 49 2.99 4.37 12.92
N MET A 50 2.89 3.14 12.45
CA MET A 50 2.01 2.86 11.31
C MET A 50 0.54 3.04 11.67
N ARG A 51 0.16 2.57 12.86
CA ARG A 51 -1.22 2.76 13.32
C ARG A 51 -1.55 4.24 13.47
N ASP A 52 -0.61 5.01 14.00
CA ASP A 52 -0.81 6.45 14.17
C ASP A 52 -0.96 7.14 12.81
N LEU A 53 -0.12 6.78 11.84
CA LEU A 53 -0.18 7.38 10.53
C LEU A 53 -1.53 7.11 9.84
N VAL A 54 -1.97 5.86 9.92
CA VAL A 54 -3.25 5.50 9.32
C VAL A 54 -4.38 6.24 10.00
N HIS A 55 -4.34 6.32 11.33
CA HIS A 55 -5.37 7.02 12.07
C HIS A 55 -5.37 8.52 11.72
N GLU A 56 -4.19 9.09 11.55
CA GLU A 56 -4.07 10.50 11.22
C GLU A 56 -4.70 10.83 9.88
N VAL A 57 -4.49 9.94 8.90
CA VAL A 57 -4.99 10.18 7.54
C VAL A 57 -6.47 9.84 7.42
N LEU A 58 -6.87 8.70 7.98
CA LEU A 58 -8.22 8.18 7.77
C LEU A 58 -9.18 8.53 8.90
N GLY A 59 -8.67 8.89 10.08
CA GLY A 59 -9.50 9.06 11.25
C GLY A 59 -9.97 7.71 11.76
N GLU A 60 -10.97 7.74 12.63
CA GLU A 60 -11.53 6.51 13.17
C GLU A 60 -12.60 5.99 12.22
N ARG A 61 -12.40 4.75 11.78
CA ARG A 61 -13.37 4.07 10.94
C ARG A 61 -13.67 2.72 11.56
N ALA A 62 -14.96 2.46 11.73
CA ALA A 62 -15.41 1.31 12.49
C ALA A 62 -14.95 -0.02 11.93
N ASN A 63 -14.74 -0.07 10.61
CA ASN A 63 -14.42 -1.34 9.94
C ASN A 63 -12.95 -1.50 9.59
N THR A 64 -12.08 -0.77 10.28
CA THR A 64 -10.65 -0.90 10.05
C THR A 64 -10.12 -2.10 10.81
N VAL A 65 -9.45 -3.00 10.09
CA VAL A 65 -8.95 -4.24 10.65
C VAL A 65 -7.46 -4.33 10.40
N TRP A 66 -6.70 -4.69 11.42
CA TRP A 66 -5.26 -4.86 11.32
C TRP A 66 -4.89 -6.32 11.47
N GLN A 67 -3.98 -6.77 10.63
CA GLN A 67 -3.39 -8.08 10.75
C GLN A 67 -1.88 -7.93 10.81
N VAL A 68 -1.26 -8.70 11.69
CA VAL A 68 0.18 -8.62 11.93
C VAL A 68 0.78 -9.98 11.61
N ARG A 69 1.80 -9.98 10.76
CA ARG A 69 2.46 -11.22 10.38
C ARG A 69 3.97 -11.04 10.50
N PRO A 70 4.62 -11.69 11.45
CA PRO A 70 6.09 -11.61 11.55
C PRO A 70 6.73 -12.41 10.43
N SER A 71 7.93 -11.99 10.03
CA SER A 71 8.70 -12.74 9.05
C SER A 71 9.24 -14.02 9.70
N ALA A 72 9.75 -14.92 8.84
CA ALA A 72 10.22 -16.21 9.31
C ALA A 72 11.34 -16.07 10.34
N LYS A 73 12.21 -15.07 10.19
CA LYS A 73 13.31 -14.86 11.11
C LYS A 73 13.01 -13.85 12.20
N GLY A 74 11.82 -13.25 12.17
CA GLY A 74 11.43 -12.30 13.19
C GLY A 74 12.05 -10.92 13.08
N ASN A 75 12.80 -10.63 12.03
CA ASN A 75 13.45 -9.33 11.86
C ASN A 75 12.50 -8.29 11.29
N PHE A 76 11.49 -8.73 10.57
CA PHE A 76 10.56 -7.83 9.91
C PHE A 76 9.13 -8.22 10.27
N ILE A 77 8.24 -7.27 10.11
CA ILE A 77 6.84 -7.49 10.37
C ILE A 77 6.04 -6.98 9.18
N GLY A 78 5.03 -7.74 8.82
CA GLY A 78 4.09 -7.32 7.79
C GLY A 78 2.80 -6.90 8.46
N LEU A 79 2.34 -5.71 8.17
CA LEU A 79 1.08 -5.18 8.67
C LEU A 79 0.12 -5.08 7.50
N THR A 80 -1.07 -5.64 7.65
CA THR A 80 -2.12 -5.46 6.66
C THR A 80 -3.24 -4.71 7.33
N VAL A 81 -3.51 -3.51 6.84
CA VAL A 81 -4.64 -2.74 7.33
C VAL A 81 -5.71 -2.74 6.25
N THR A 82 -6.89 -3.25 6.58
CA THR A 82 -8.02 -3.28 5.68
C THR A 82 -9.04 -2.26 6.17
N PHE A 83 -9.41 -1.35 5.30
CA PHE A 83 -10.30 -0.27 5.66
C PHE A 83 -11.21 0.06 4.49
N THR A 84 -12.26 0.82 4.75
CA THR A 84 -13.12 1.30 3.70
C THR A 84 -12.56 2.62 3.19
N ALA A 85 -12.08 2.60 1.95
CA ALA A 85 -11.58 3.80 1.31
C ALA A 85 -12.75 4.51 0.65
N GLU A 86 -12.91 5.79 0.93
CA GLU A 86 -14.06 6.54 0.41
C GLU A 86 -13.71 7.33 -0.82
N HIS A 87 -12.44 7.69 -0.98
CA HIS A 87 -11.98 8.45 -2.14
C HIS A 87 -10.58 8.01 -2.50
N ARG A 88 -10.26 8.11 -3.78
CA ARG A 88 -8.91 7.79 -4.23
C ARG A 88 -7.86 8.67 -3.52
N ALA A 89 -8.21 9.92 -3.26
CA ALA A 89 -7.27 10.83 -2.61
C ALA A 89 -6.81 10.33 -1.26
N GLU A 90 -7.65 9.59 -0.55
CA GLU A 90 -7.27 8.99 0.72
C GLU A 90 -6.15 7.98 0.55
N LEU A 91 -6.27 7.14 -0.49
CA LEU A 91 -5.23 6.15 -0.76
C LEU A 91 -3.92 6.82 -1.11
N ASP A 92 -3.96 7.86 -1.94
CA ASP A 92 -2.75 8.58 -2.31
C ASP A 92 -2.08 9.21 -1.10
N THR A 93 -2.86 9.88 -0.26
CA THR A 93 -2.34 10.53 0.92
C THR A 93 -1.73 9.51 1.88
N LEU A 94 -2.43 8.41 2.09
CA LEU A 94 -1.97 7.37 3.00
C LEU A 94 -0.70 6.73 2.48
N TYR A 95 -0.67 6.42 1.20
CA TYR A 95 0.49 5.79 0.59
C TYR A 95 1.73 6.69 0.72
N ARG A 96 1.57 7.98 0.44
CA ARG A 96 2.68 8.92 0.58
C ARG A 96 3.16 9.03 2.02
N ALA A 97 2.22 9.11 2.95
CA ALA A 97 2.59 9.24 4.36
C ALA A 97 3.37 8.02 4.83
N ILE A 98 2.92 6.83 4.44
CA ILE A 98 3.56 5.60 4.86
C ILE A 98 4.93 5.46 4.21
N THR A 99 5.01 5.66 2.90
CA THR A 99 6.28 5.47 2.19
C THR A 99 7.30 6.55 2.54
N ALA A 100 6.89 7.66 3.10
CA ALA A 100 7.81 8.68 3.57
C ALA A 100 8.50 8.28 4.88
N HIS A 101 7.96 7.30 5.59
CA HIS A 101 8.56 6.87 6.86
C HIS A 101 9.84 6.07 6.56
N PRO A 102 10.96 6.43 7.24
CA PRO A 102 12.25 5.81 6.90
C PRO A 102 12.34 4.33 7.16
N ASP A 103 11.50 3.80 8.05
CA ASP A 103 11.55 2.37 8.39
C ASP A 103 10.70 1.51 7.48
N VAL A 104 9.89 2.10 6.63
CA VAL A 104 9.04 1.33 5.73
C VAL A 104 9.89 0.72 4.62
N LYS A 105 9.87 -0.61 4.54
CA LYS A 105 10.61 -1.33 3.50
C LYS A 105 9.77 -1.51 2.25
N MET A 106 8.48 -1.71 2.42
CA MET A 106 7.60 -1.98 1.30
C MET A 106 6.19 -1.59 1.68
N CYS A 107 5.46 -1.04 0.72
CA CYS A 107 4.04 -0.71 0.90
C CYS A 107 3.32 -1.06 -0.39
N LEU A 108 2.33 -1.93 -0.28
CA LEU A 108 1.57 -2.39 -1.45
C LEU A 108 0.09 -2.06 -1.34
#